data_bff6b239748b40e1d0b1d6e6c341c9fa
#
_entry.id   bff6b239748b40e1d0b1d6e6c341c9fa
#
_cell.length_a   1.000
_cell.length_b   1.000
_cell.length_c   1.000
_cell.angle_alpha   90.00
_cell.angle_beta   90.00
_cell.angle_gamma   90.00
#
_symmetry.space_group_name_H-M   'P 1'
#
loop_
_entity.id
_entity.type
_entity.pdbx_description
1 polymer ?
#
loop_
_entity_poly.entity_id
_entity_poly.type
_entity_poly.pdbx_seq_one_letter_code
_entity_poly.pdbx_strand_id
1 'polypeptide(L)'
;MISPQEPTFLDHVTNVSDFIWAGLWNGEEVLPFPPMVIVLFGVGLWIMVGLRFYPVVKLGSAFAGLFKGRKGQGAGEISPFAALSTALSGQVGTGNLAGVATAIALGGPGAIFWMWITALIGMALAFAEGALAIRYRERTSDGVYRGGPMSYIMIGLGPKFTWLAIIFCVGTLFSAMVTGNAVQSNAVADGLNELFGIDEAIGGAIVAVAVFLVIIGGIKSIGNVAEKVVPFMAGAYVVMAFAAIMMDIQDIPETFGRIFHGAFNPQAATGGFAGAAIIIALRAGVARGLFSNEAGQGSTPIAHAVAQTDDPETQGRMAMLGTFIDTVVICTMTALVILTVEGNFTHAGQAVEHAWQSDLSGFAVTSSAFAAAFPFAIGSVPIGTLVASVALILFVFTTLLTWSYYGERAITFLYDRVPGSNRKGEKALHIGWRVIWCVGIFFGASRPSEEVWRLGDISNAAMALPNLLALALLSGVVFQLAKGHRKAGKDHTAVTAEEPDEY
;
A
#
# COMPACT_ATOMS: atom_id res chain seq x y z
N MET A 1 22.29 41.58 -2.86
CA MET A 1 22.41 40.33 -2.11
C MET A 1 21.02 39.99 -1.60
N ILE A 2 20.36 38.99 -2.20
CA ILE A 2 19.08 38.48 -1.71
C ILE A 2 19.47 37.66 -0.47
N SER A 3 18.94 38.03 0.70
CA SER A 3 19.12 37.22 1.91
C SER A 3 18.62 35.80 1.62
N PRO A 4 19.33 34.73 2.02
CA PRO A 4 18.81 33.39 1.89
C PRO A 4 17.48 33.34 2.63
N GLN A 5 16.39 32.99 1.91
CA GLN A 5 15.10 32.74 2.54
C GLN A 5 15.28 31.57 3.50
N GLU A 6 14.73 31.69 4.71
CA GLU A 6 14.68 30.56 5.63
C GLU A 6 13.91 29.39 4.98
N PRO A 7 14.39 28.16 5.11
CA PRO A 7 13.73 27.00 4.50
C PRO A 7 12.29 26.88 5.03
N THR A 8 11.36 26.67 4.13
CA THR A 8 9.95 26.48 4.45
C THR A 8 9.70 25.09 5.09
N PHE A 9 8.53 24.88 5.66
CA PHE A 9 8.12 23.55 6.13
C PHE A 9 8.21 22.50 5.02
N LEU A 10 7.80 22.83 3.80
CA LEU A 10 7.85 21.93 2.65
C LEU A 10 9.30 21.57 2.28
N ASP A 11 10.23 22.51 2.37
CA ASP A 11 11.66 22.25 2.11
C ASP A 11 12.23 21.22 3.11
N HIS A 12 11.87 21.33 4.40
CA HIS A 12 12.25 20.36 5.41
C HIS A 12 11.66 18.97 5.15
N VAL A 13 10.37 18.89 4.83
CA VAL A 13 9.69 17.63 4.48
C VAL A 13 10.32 17.01 3.25
N THR A 14 10.61 17.81 2.22
CA THR A 14 11.29 17.38 1.00
C THR A 14 12.66 16.79 1.31
N ASN A 15 13.49 17.48 2.08
CA ASN A 15 14.83 17.02 2.44
C ASN A 15 14.79 15.69 3.21
N VAL A 16 13.86 15.52 4.14
CA VAL A 16 13.71 14.26 4.90
C VAL A 16 13.24 13.12 3.98
N SER A 17 12.26 13.36 3.11
CA SER A 17 11.82 12.38 2.13
C SER A 17 12.93 11.98 1.18
N ASP A 18 13.67 12.95 0.62
CA ASP A 18 14.77 12.73 -0.30
C ASP A 18 15.95 12.01 0.37
N PHE A 19 16.23 12.27 1.65
CA PHE A 19 17.22 11.50 2.39
C PHE A 19 16.83 10.03 2.51
N ILE A 20 15.59 9.75 2.91
CA ILE A 20 15.10 8.39 3.14
C ILE A 20 15.08 7.58 1.83
N TRP A 21 14.54 8.17 0.75
CA TRP A 21 14.28 7.47 -0.50
C TRP A 21 15.34 7.71 -1.58
N ALA A 22 16.22 8.67 -1.36
CA ALA A 22 17.17 9.08 -2.36
C ALA A 22 18.62 9.16 -1.87
N GLY A 23 18.85 9.24 -0.57
CA GLY A 23 20.17 9.53 -0.01
C GLY A 23 20.61 10.97 -0.27
N LEU A 24 19.68 11.89 -0.56
CA LEU A 24 19.95 13.29 -0.86
C LEU A 24 19.58 14.18 0.32
N TRP A 25 20.31 15.27 0.51
CA TRP A 25 19.99 16.34 1.45
C TRP A 25 20.28 17.69 0.79
N ASN A 26 19.31 18.58 0.75
CA ASN A 26 19.36 19.84 -0.01
C ASN A 26 19.77 19.64 -1.49
N GLY A 27 19.33 18.53 -2.11
CA GLY A 27 19.67 18.19 -3.48
C GLY A 27 21.08 17.63 -3.69
N GLU A 28 21.91 17.57 -2.64
CA GLU A 28 23.25 17.00 -2.70
C GLU A 28 23.27 15.53 -2.26
N GLU A 29 24.11 14.72 -2.90
CA GLU A 29 24.28 13.30 -2.56
C GLU A 29 25.04 13.17 -1.24
N VAL A 30 24.36 12.68 -0.19
CA VAL A 30 24.91 12.38 1.13
C VAL A 30 25.25 10.90 1.26
N LEU A 31 24.43 10.05 0.65
CA LEU A 31 24.60 8.60 0.62
C LEU A 31 24.55 8.09 -0.82
N PRO A 32 25.46 7.17 -1.22
CA PRO A 32 25.54 6.66 -2.59
C PRO A 32 24.32 5.79 -2.98
N PHE A 33 23.55 5.35 -1.98
CA PHE A 33 22.35 4.53 -2.19
C PHE A 33 21.20 4.98 -1.28
N PRO A 34 19.94 4.89 -1.73
CA PRO A 34 18.76 5.22 -0.95
C PRO A 34 18.62 4.29 0.27
N PRO A 35 18.62 4.81 1.51
CA PRO A 35 18.61 3.99 2.74
C PRO A 35 17.43 3.01 2.79
N MET A 36 16.23 3.48 2.46
CA MET A 36 15.02 2.65 2.53
C MET A 36 15.02 1.53 1.49
N VAL A 37 15.55 1.80 0.29
CA VAL A 37 15.69 0.78 -0.76
C VAL A 37 16.64 -0.34 -0.30
N ILE A 38 17.79 0.02 0.32
CA ILE A 38 18.75 -0.97 0.83
C ILE A 38 18.09 -1.85 1.89
N VAL A 39 17.39 -1.25 2.85
CA VAL A 39 16.76 -2.02 3.94
C VAL A 39 15.66 -2.93 3.40
N LEU A 40 14.78 -2.40 2.54
CA LEU A 40 13.67 -3.16 1.97
C LEU A 40 14.17 -4.34 1.12
N PHE A 41 15.11 -4.08 0.20
CA PHE A 41 15.68 -5.12 -0.67
C PHE A 41 16.54 -6.09 0.11
N GLY A 42 17.35 -5.61 1.04
CA GLY A 42 18.21 -6.45 1.87
C GLY A 42 17.41 -7.45 2.69
N VAL A 43 16.41 -7.00 3.44
CA VAL A 43 15.56 -7.87 4.25
C VAL A 43 14.69 -8.76 3.36
N GLY A 44 14.07 -8.18 2.32
CA GLY A 44 13.20 -8.92 1.42
C GLY A 44 13.94 -10.02 0.65
N LEU A 45 15.13 -9.73 0.13
CA LEU A 45 15.98 -10.72 -0.53
C LEU A 45 16.47 -11.80 0.44
N TRP A 46 16.86 -11.42 1.66
CA TRP A 46 17.22 -12.35 2.72
C TRP A 46 16.08 -13.36 2.99
N ILE A 47 14.85 -12.86 3.14
CA ILE A 47 13.68 -13.70 3.36
C ILE A 47 13.36 -14.54 2.12
N MET A 48 13.43 -13.97 0.90
CA MET A 48 13.16 -14.68 -0.35
C MET A 48 14.14 -15.86 -0.53
N VAL A 49 15.44 -15.64 -0.32
CA VAL A 49 16.47 -16.67 -0.42
C VAL A 49 16.30 -17.74 0.68
N GLY A 50 16.05 -17.30 1.92
CA GLY A 50 15.81 -18.21 3.04
C GLY A 50 14.56 -19.08 2.87
N LEU A 51 13.54 -18.55 2.21
CA LEU A 51 12.34 -19.26 1.77
C LEU A 51 12.57 -20.11 0.52
N ARG A 52 13.76 -20.09 -0.10
CA ARG A 52 14.07 -20.80 -1.34
C ARG A 52 13.11 -20.47 -2.48
N PHE A 53 12.78 -19.20 -2.62
CA PHE A 53 11.84 -18.69 -3.63
C PHE A 53 10.43 -19.29 -3.52
N TYR A 54 10.06 -19.73 -2.31
CA TYR A 54 8.74 -20.30 -2.02
C TYR A 54 7.56 -19.49 -2.58
N PRO A 55 7.51 -18.13 -2.44
CA PRO A 55 6.39 -17.34 -2.95
C PRO A 55 6.20 -17.48 -4.47
N VAL A 56 7.29 -17.56 -5.22
CA VAL A 56 7.26 -17.75 -6.68
C VAL A 56 6.82 -19.18 -7.03
N VAL A 57 7.44 -20.18 -6.40
CA VAL A 57 7.16 -21.61 -6.66
C VAL A 57 5.73 -21.99 -6.28
N LYS A 58 5.19 -21.41 -5.21
CA LYS A 58 3.86 -21.75 -4.68
C LYS A 58 2.74 -20.81 -5.15
N LEU A 59 3.03 -19.86 -6.05
CA LEU A 59 2.05 -18.89 -6.52
C LEU A 59 0.80 -19.57 -7.11
N GLY A 60 0.96 -20.57 -7.98
CA GLY A 60 -0.16 -21.32 -8.55
C GLY A 60 -1.02 -22.01 -7.49
N SER A 61 -0.38 -22.58 -6.44
CA SER A 61 -1.11 -23.21 -5.34
C SER A 61 -1.83 -22.21 -4.44
N ALA A 62 -1.32 -20.97 -4.33
CA ALA A 62 -1.95 -19.90 -3.62
C ALA A 62 -3.25 -19.44 -4.34
N PHE A 63 -3.21 -19.29 -5.66
CA PHE A 63 -4.42 -19.06 -6.46
C PHE A 63 -5.46 -20.16 -6.30
N ALA A 64 -5.06 -21.43 -6.34
CA ALA A 64 -5.96 -22.55 -6.08
C ALA A 64 -6.57 -22.51 -4.66
N GLY A 65 -5.84 -21.92 -3.70
CA GLY A 65 -6.29 -21.71 -2.31
C GLY A 65 -7.36 -20.64 -2.16
N LEU A 66 -7.50 -19.68 -3.08
CA LEU A 66 -8.47 -18.58 -2.99
C LEU A 66 -9.90 -19.06 -2.79
N PHE A 67 -10.33 -20.06 -3.58
CA PHE A 67 -11.68 -20.60 -3.49
C PHE A 67 -11.93 -21.38 -2.20
N LYS A 68 -10.90 -22.05 -1.67
CA LYS A 68 -10.95 -22.74 -0.37
C LYS A 68 -10.99 -21.76 0.79
N GLY A 69 -10.32 -20.61 0.66
CA GLY A 69 -10.27 -19.54 1.66
C GLY A 69 -11.60 -18.80 1.90
N ARG A 70 -12.61 -19.00 1.05
CA ARG A 70 -13.96 -18.46 1.25
C ARG A 70 -14.69 -19.06 2.45
N LYS A 71 -14.34 -20.29 2.84
CA LYS A 71 -14.88 -20.94 4.05
C LYS A 71 -13.79 -20.90 5.12
N GLY A 72 -14.02 -20.12 6.17
CA GLY A 72 -13.13 -20.11 7.33
C GLY A 72 -13.06 -21.49 7.99
N GLN A 73 -11.87 -21.94 8.35
CA GLN A 73 -11.63 -23.18 9.07
C GLN A 73 -10.68 -22.87 10.22
N GLY A 74 -11.21 -22.60 11.40
CA GLY A 74 -10.43 -22.23 12.56
C GLY A 74 -10.95 -20.98 13.26
N ALA A 75 -10.20 -20.52 14.23
CA ALA A 75 -10.52 -19.34 15.02
C ALA A 75 -10.22 -18.05 14.24
N GLY A 76 -11.00 -17.00 14.46
CA GLY A 76 -10.86 -15.69 13.78
C GLY A 76 -12.18 -14.97 13.64
N GLU A 77 -12.14 -13.78 13.01
CA GLU A 77 -13.30 -12.89 12.87
C GLU A 77 -13.94 -12.95 11.46
N ILE A 78 -13.11 -13.09 10.43
CA ILE A 78 -13.50 -13.07 9.02
C ILE A 78 -12.82 -14.23 8.26
N SER A 79 -13.37 -14.64 7.13
CA SER A 79 -12.77 -15.71 6.32
C SER A 79 -11.36 -15.33 5.83
N PRO A 80 -10.46 -16.31 5.52
CA PRO A 80 -9.16 -16.01 4.92
C PRO A 80 -9.26 -15.20 3.63
N PHE A 81 -10.28 -15.42 2.83
CA PHE A 81 -10.56 -14.66 1.62
C PHE A 81 -11.01 -13.23 1.94
N ALA A 82 -11.88 -13.03 2.95
CA ALA A 82 -12.26 -11.70 3.40
C ALA A 82 -11.08 -10.93 4.00
N ALA A 83 -10.15 -11.62 4.70
CA ALA A 83 -8.93 -11.02 5.21
C ALA A 83 -7.98 -10.60 4.06
N LEU A 84 -7.82 -11.42 3.02
CA LEU A 84 -7.09 -11.03 1.81
C LEU A 84 -7.77 -9.86 1.11
N SER A 85 -9.09 -9.90 0.92
CA SER A 85 -9.83 -8.81 0.28
C SER A 85 -9.72 -7.51 1.08
N THR A 86 -9.71 -7.59 2.42
CA THR A 86 -9.49 -6.43 3.29
C THR A 86 -8.06 -5.91 3.13
N ALA A 87 -7.04 -6.77 3.12
CA ALA A 87 -5.67 -6.35 2.86
C ALA A 87 -5.52 -5.72 1.47
N LEU A 88 -6.06 -6.37 0.43
CA LEU A 88 -6.09 -5.82 -0.93
C LEU A 88 -6.84 -4.48 -1.02
N SER A 89 -7.89 -4.28 -0.23
CA SER A 89 -8.57 -2.98 -0.22
C SER A 89 -7.71 -1.86 0.37
N GLY A 90 -6.75 -2.18 1.23
CA GLY A 90 -5.73 -1.23 1.68
C GLY A 90 -4.68 -0.94 0.61
N GLN A 91 -4.26 -1.97 -0.10
CA GLN A 91 -3.23 -1.91 -1.14
C GLN A 91 -3.72 -1.23 -2.42
N VAL A 92 -4.88 -1.68 -2.94
CA VAL A 92 -5.44 -1.18 -4.21
C VAL A 92 -6.12 0.17 -3.98
N GLY A 93 -5.37 1.24 -4.24
CA GLY A 93 -5.77 2.61 -3.99
C GLY A 93 -5.19 3.59 -5.03
N THR A 94 -4.91 4.81 -4.57
CA THR A 94 -4.26 5.85 -5.38
C THR A 94 -2.92 5.38 -5.95
N GLY A 95 -2.20 4.50 -5.24
CA GLY A 95 -0.90 3.95 -5.66
C GLY A 95 -0.94 3.26 -7.01
N ASN A 96 -2.00 2.53 -7.32
CA ASN A 96 -2.14 1.76 -8.56
C ASN A 96 -2.44 2.62 -9.80
N LEU A 97 -2.94 3.83 -9.61
CA LEU A 97 -3.31 4.74 -10.69
C LEU A 97 -2.34 5.93 -10.74
N ALA A 98 -2.43 6.83 -9.75
CA ALA A 98 -1.57 8.00 -9.68
C ALA A 98 -0.12 7.64 -9.30
N GLY A 99 0.09 6.63 -8.44
CA GLY A 99 1.43 6.18 -8.05
C GLY A 99 2.22 5.60 -9.22
N VAL A 100 1.60 4.77 -10.06
CA VAL A 100 2.22 4.22 -11.28
C VAL A 100 2.58 5.35 -12.26
N ALA A 101 1.65 6.28 -12.49
CA ALA A 101 1.90 7.45 -13.34
C ALA A 101 3.07 8.29 -12.80
N THR A 102 3.12 8.53 -11.49
CA THR A 102 4.21 9.24 -10.83
C THR A 102 5.54 8.49 -10.96
N ALA A 103 5.54 7.14 -10.83
CA ALA A 103 6.74 6.33 -11.03
C ALA A 103 7.31 6.51 -12.44
N ILE A 104 6.43 6.49 -13.46
CA ILE A 104 6.83 6.68 -14.87
C ILE A 104 7.30 8.12 -15.09
N ALA A 105 6.60 9.13 -14.55
CA ALA A 105 6.99 10.52 -14.71
C ALA A 105 8.36 10.84 -14.09
N LEU A 106 8.68 10.25 -12.93
CA LEU A 106 9.94 10.48 -12.22
C LEU A 106 11.09 9.60 -12.73
N GLY A 107 10.81 8.32 -13.00
CA GLY A 107 11.82 7.30 -13.29
C GLY A 107 11.80 6.80 -14.74
N GLY A 108 10.94 7.36 -15.58
CA GLY A 108 10.71 6.85 -16.94
C GLY A 108 10.04 5.46 -16.94
N PRO A 109 9.86 4.86 -18.13
CA PRO A 109 9.29 3.50 -18.26
C PRO A 109 10.03 2.44 -17.45
N GLY A 110 11.34 2.62 -17.24
CA GLY A 110 12.19 1.71 -16.45
C GLY A 110 11.78 1.55 -15.00
N ALA A 111 11.06 2.52 -14.40
CA ALA A 111 10.53 2.41 -13.04
C ALA A 111 9.59 1.21 -12.88
N ILE A 112 8.87 0.82 -13.94
CA ILE A 112 7.95 -0.33 -13.92
C ILE A 112 8.69 -1.65 -13.74
N PHE A 113 9.86 -1.82 -14.36
CA PHE A 113 10.72 -2.99 -14.11
C PHE A 113 11.08 -3.09 -12.62
N TRP A 114 11.46 -1.99 -12.00
CA TRP A 114 11.82 -1.95 -10.59
C TRP A 114 10.61 -2.15 -9.66
N MET A 115 9.41 -1.73 -10.07
CA MET A 115 8.16 -2.10 -9.37
C MET A 115 7.93 -3.61 -9.39
N TRP A 116 8.18 -4.30 -10.52
CA TRP A 116 8.07 -5.76 -10.60
C TRP A 116 9.08 -6.46 -9.67
N ILE A 117 10.32 -6.00 -9.65
CA ILE A 117 11.33 -6.55 -8.73
C ILE A 117 10.93 -6.33 -7.28
N THR A 118 10.41 -5.13 -6.94
CA THR A 118 9.88 -4.83 -5.61
C THR A 118 8.72 -5.76 -5.24
N ALA A 119 7.80 -6.03 -6.16
CA ALA A 119 6.68 -6.94 -5.93
C ALA A 119 7.16 -8.39 -5.71
N LEU A 120 8.10 -8.88 -6.51
CA LEU A 120 8.65 -10.23 -6.34
C LEU A 120 9.30 -10.41 -4.97
N ILE A 121 10.13 -9.44 -4.55
CA ILE A 121 10.75 -9.42 -3.22
C ILE A 121 9.67 -9.22 -2.14
N GLY A 122 8.73 -8.32 -2.39
CA GLY A 122 7.61 -8.00 -1.52
C GLY A 122 6.70 -9.21 -1.24
N MET A 123 6.52 -10.12 -2.20
CA MET A 123 5.78 -11.37 -1.96
C MET A 123 6.38 -12.20 -0.83
N ALA A 124 7.71 -12.19 -0.65
CA ALA A 124 8.36 -12.92 0.46
C ALA A 124 8.13 -12.19 1.80
N LEU A 125 8.17 -10.85 1.80
CA LEU A 125 7.84 -10.05 2.97
C LEU A 125 6.38 -10.25 3.37
N ALA A 126 5.44 -10.14 2.44
CA ALA A 126 4.01 -10.34 2.68
C ALA A 126 3.70 -11.77 3.18
N PHE A 127 4.36 -12.81 2.62
CA PHE A 127 4.25 -14.16 3.15
C PHE A 127 4.68 -14.23 4.62
N ALA A 128 5.84 -13.64 4.95
CA ALA A 128 6.35 -13.60 6.31
C ALA A 128 5.39 -12.86 7.26
N GLU A 129 4.91 -11.69 6.85
CA GLU A 129 3.95 -10.87 7.60
C GLU A 129 2.66 -11.63 7.88
N GLY A 130 2.04 -12.22 6.84
CA GLY A 130 0.80 -12.98 6.97
C GLY A 130 0.95 -14.23 7.85
N ALA A 131 2.07 -14.94 7.72
CA ALA A 131 2.36 -16.13 8.53
C ALA A 131 2.61 -15.77 10.00
N LEU A 132 3.42 -14.72 10.28
CA LEU A 132 3.68 -14.23 11.63
C LEU A 132 2.42 -13.65 12.28
N ALA A 133 1.55 -13.00 11.51
CA ALA A 133 0.29 -12.45 11.99
C ALA A 133 -0.61 -13.53 12.60
N ILE A 134 -0.73 -14.69 11.97
CA ILE A 134 -1.50 -15.83 12.52
C ILE A 134 -0.75 -16.49 13.68
N ARG A 135 0.58 -16.65 13.57
CA ARG A 135 1.39 -17.31 14.58
C ARG A 135 1.39 -16.60 15.92
N TYR A 136 1.37 -15.26 15.91
CA TYR A 136 1.51 -14.42 17.09
C TYR A 136 0.30 -13.52 17.36
N ARG A 137 -0.88 -13.85 16.83
CA ARG A 137 -2.10 -13.14 17.15
C ARG A 137 -2.54 -13.39 18.59
N GLU A 138 -3.20 -12.42 19.16
CA GLU A 138 -3.74 -12.45 20.51
C GLU A 138 -5.26 -12.63 20.49
N ARG A 139 -5.79 -13.25 21.50
CA ARG A 139 -7.23 -13.29 21.75
C ARG A 139 -7.53 -12.43 22.98
N THR A 140 -8.35 -11.40 22.79
CA THR A 140 -8.79 -10.54 23.89
C THR A 140 -9.73 -11.29 24.84
N SER A 141 -9.95 -10.74 26.05
CA SER A 141 -10.93 -11.27 27.01
C SER A 141 -12.35 -11.41 26.43
N ASP A 142 -12.67 -10.60 25.43
CA ASP A 142 -13.94 -10.64 24.68
C ASP A 142 -14.02 -11.75 23.63
N GLY A 143 -12.92 -12.50 23.45
CA GLY A 143 -12.82 -13.51 22.41
C GLY A 143 -12.45 -12.97 21.02
N VAL A 144 -12.24 -11.65 20.85
CA VAL A 144 -11.87 -11.01 19.58
C VAL A 144 -10.39 -11.25 19.30
N TYR A 145 -10.08 -11.62 18.03
CA TYR A 145 -8.70 -11.76 17.59
C TYR A 145 -8.11 -10.43 17.16
N ARG A 146 -6.84 -10.22 17.51
CA ARG A 146 -6.04 -9.06 17.07
C ARG A 146 -4.59 -9.48 16.86
N GLY A 147 -3.86 -8.78 16.03
CA GLY A 147 -2.46 -9.06 15.77
C GLY A 147 -1.89 -8.09 14.77
N GLY A 148 -0.75 -8.44 14.22
CA GLY A 148 0.04 -7.62 13.33
C GLY A 148 1.45 -7.42 13.88
N PRO A 149 2.24 -6.49 13.34
CA PRO A 149 3.62 -6.26 13.77
C PRO A 149 3.77 -6.02 15.27
N MET A 150 2.87 -5.23 15.86
CA MET A 150 2.89 -4.95 17.28
C MET A 150 2.86 -6.23 18.13
N SER A 151 2.07 -7.23 17.70
CA SER A 151 1.93 -8.50 18.43
C SER A 151 3.11 -9.41 18.17
N TYR A 152 3.55 -9.62 16.92
CA TYR A 152 4.69 -10.50 16.67
C TYR A 152 6.04 -9.90 17.10
N ILE A 153 6.18 -8.57 17.20
CA ILE A 153 7.33 -7.94 17.82
C ILE A 153 7.33 -8.26 19.32
N MET A 154 6.22 -8.00 20.00
CA MET A 154 6.16 -8.14 21.46
C MET A 154 6.21 -9.61 21.90
N ILE A 155 5.46 -10.49 21.25
CA ILE A 155 5.37 -11.92 21.63
C ILE A 155 6.54 -12.71 21.02
N GLY A 156 6.85 -12.47 19.75
CA GLY A 156 7.86 -13.23 19.01
C GLY A 156 9.30 -12.89 19.40
N LEU A 157 9.61 -11.59 19.58
CA LEU A 157 10.94 -11.12 20.02
C LEU A 157 11.04 -10.98 21.56
N GLY A 158 9.90 -10.90 22.23
CA GLY A 158 9.80 -10.80 23.68
C GLY A 158 9.70 -9.36 24.21
N PRO A 159 9.42 -9.20 25.55
CA PRO A 159 9.09 -7.91 26.15
C PRO A 159 10.17 -6.83 26.01
N LYS A 160 11.42 -7.23 25.84
CA LYS A 160 12.54 -6.28 25.62
C LYS A 160 12.38 -5.45 24.35
N PHE A 161 11.58 -5.91 23.38
CA PHE A 161 11.29 -5.23 22.11
C PHE A 161 9.97 -4.44 22.13
N THR A 162 9.31 -4.26 23.28
CA THR A 162 8.07 -3.48 23.38
C THR A 162 8.24 -2.06 22.82
N TRP A 163 9.41 -1.44 23.01
CA TRP A 163 9.72 -0.13 22.42
C TRP A 163 9.59 -0.12 20.89
N LEU A 164 10.04 -1.20 20.21
CA LEU A 164 9.94 -1.34 18.77
C LEU A 164 8.48 -1.46 18.31
N ALA A 165 7.66 -2.19 19.06
CA ALA A 165 6.21 -2.29 18.81
C ALA A 165 5.51 -0.94 19.00
N ILE A 166 5.93 -0.12 19.98
CA ILE A 166 5.41 1.23 20.18
C ILE A 166 5.80 2.14 19.01
N ILE A 167 7.07 2.12 18.58
CA ILE A 167 7.52 2.90 17.40
C ILE A 167 6.73 2.49 16.15
N PHE A 168 6.52 1.18 15.94
CA PHE A 168 5.68 0.68 14.85
C PHE A 168 4.25 1.27 14.92
N CYS A 169 3.61 1.24 16.10
CA CYS A 169 2.25 1.77 16.25
C CYS A 169 2.18 3.28 16.02
N VAL A 170 3.17 4.05 16.46
CA VAL A 170 3.26 5.49 16.19
C VAL A 170 3.45 5.74 14.70
N GLY A 171 4.33 4.99 14.04
CA GLY A 171 4.51 5.02 12.59
C GLY A 171 3.22 4.63 11.85
N THR A 172 2.49 3.62 12.34
CA THR A 172 1.18 3.21 11.79
C THR A 172 0.14 4.32 11.89
N LEU A 173 0.04 5.01 13.03
CA LEU A 173 -0.90 6.13 13.19
C LEU A 173 -0.54 7.28 12.25
N PHE A 174 0.74 7.61 12.11
CA PHE A 174 1.19 8.62 11.18
C PHE A 174 0.90 8.22 9.73
N SER A 175 1.26 7.00 9.31
CA SER A 175 0.99 6.50 7.97
C SER A 175 -0.51 6.37 7.68
N ALA A 176 -1.32 5.95 8.67
CA ALA A 176 -2.76 5.91 8.52
C ALA A 176 -3.35 7.30 8.22
N MET A 177 -2.96 8.33 8.96
CA MET A 177 -3.49 9.69 8.77
C MET A 177 -2.98 10.36 7.49
N VAL A 178 -1.79 10.04 7.03
CA VAL A 178 -1.20 10.66 5.83
C VAL A 178 -1.44 9.77 4.60
N THR A 179 -0.82 8.59 4.54
CA THR A 179 -0.89 7.69 3.36
C THR A 179 -2.28 7.08 3.19
N GLY A 180 -2.85 6.58 4.28
CA GLY A 180 -4.15 5.91 4.26
C GLY A 180 -5.35 6.85 4.24
N ASN A 181 -5.19 8.11 4.63
CA ASN A 181 -6.27 9.09 4.70
C ASN A 181 -6.02 10.29 3.77
N ALA A 182 -5.06 11.17 4.07
CA ALA A 182 -4.91 12.44 3.36
C ALA A 182 -4.58 12.26 1.87
N VAL A 183 -3.64 11.36 1.51
CA VAL A 183 -3.31 11.06 0.11
C VAL A 183 -4.51 10.50 -0.63
N GLN A 184 -5.24 9.59 0.01
CA GLN A 184 -6.41 8.94 -0.60
C GLN A 184 -7.57 9.94 -0.77
N SER A 185 -7.89 10.72 0.26
CA SER A 185 -8.99 11.67 0.20
C SER A 185 -8.73 12.83 -0.78
N ASN A 186 -7.48 13.27 -0.92
CA ASN A 186 -7.08 14.22 -1.94
C ASN A 186 -7.38 13.69 -3.35
N ALA A 187 -6.90 12.47 -3.65
CA ALA A 187 -7.08 11.87 -4.97
C ALA A 187 -8.55 11.61 -5.33
N VAL A 188 -9.40 11.21 -4.35
CA VAL A 188 -10.82 11.00 -4.65
C VAL A 188 -11.57 12.32 -4.84
N ALA A 189 -11.16 13.38 -4.15
CA ALA A 189 -11.73 14.72 -4.35
C ALA A 189 -11.41 15.21 -5.77
N ASP A 190 -10.17 15.03 -6.24
CA ASP A 190 -9.77 15.32 -7.62
C ASP A 190 -10.63 14.55 -8.64
N GLY A 191 -10.82 13.24 -8.41
CA GLY A 191 -11.65 12.41 -9.29
C GLY A 191 -13.13 12.80 -9.32
N LEU A 192 -13.70 13.21 -8.19
CA LEU A 192 -15.09 13.72 -8.12
C LEU A 192 -15.22 15.09 -8.79
N ASN A 193 -14.21 15.94 -8.65
CA ASN A 193 -14.16 17.23 -9.33
C ASN A 193 -14.07 17.04 -10.86
N GLU A 194 -13.20 16.15 -11.32
CA GLU A 194 -13.03 15.84 -12.75
C GLU A 194 -14.32 15.33 -13.41
N LEU A 195 -15.07 14.44 -12.72
CA LEU A 195 -16.29 13.84 -13.28
C LEU A 195 -17.52 14.72 -13.16
N PHE A 196 -17.67 15.39 -12.04
CA PHE A 196 -18.95 16.04 -11.66
C PHE A 196 -18.83 17.53 -11.41
N GLY A 197 -17.61 18.09 -11.45
CA GLY A 197 -17.36 19.49 -11.07
C GLY A 197 -17.67 19.78 -9.60
N ILE A 198 -17.61 18.74 -8.74
CA ILE A 198 -17.90 18.87 -7.30
C ILE A 198 -16.69 19.49 -6.63
N ASP A 199 -16.92 20.53 -5.81
CA ASP A 199 -15.90 21.14 -4.96
C ASP A 199 -15.22 20.08 -4.07
N GLU A 200 -13.90 20.17 -3.90
CA GLU A 200 -13.10 19.19 -3.17
C GLU A 200 -13.57 18.97 -1.72
N ALA A 201 -13.97 20.04 -1.02
CA ALA A 201 -14.47 19.96 0.35
C ALA A 201 -15.82 19.20 0.40
N ILE A 202 -16.69 19.41 -0.58
CA ILE A 202 -17.98 18.70 -0.70
C ILE A 202 -17.71 17.24 -1.04
N GLY A 203 -16.81 16.95 -1.99
CA GLY A 203 -16.36 15.60 -2.32
C GLY A 203 -15.81 14.87 -1.10
N GLY A 204 -14.92 15.52 -0.35
CA GLY A 204 -14.38 14.99 0.91
C GLY A 204 -15.46 14.70 1.95
N ALA A 205 -16.45 15.58 2.10
CA ALA A 205 -17.57 15.35 3.03
C ALA A 205 -18.44 14.15 2.63
N ILE A 206 -18.76 14.00 1.34
CA ILE A 206 -19.52 12.85 0.82
C ILE A 206 -18.78 11.53 1.12
N VAL A 207 -17.47 11.50 0.82
CA VAL A 207 -16.64 10.31 1.06
C VAL A 207 -16.53 10.02 2.55
N ALA A 208 -16.32 11.04 3.40
CA ALA A 208 -16.26 10.88 4.85
C ALA A 208 -17.54 10.23 5.43
N VAL A 209 -18.72 10.67 4.97
CA VAL A 209 -20.00 10.09 5.38
C VAL A 209 -20.12 8.63 4.91
N ALA A 210 -19.79 8.35 3.64
CA ALA A 210 -19.83 6.99 3.10
C ALA A 210 -18.90 6.03 3.85
N VAL A 211 -17.66 6.47 4.15
CA VAL A 211 -16.69 5.72 4.93
C VAL A 211 -17.20 5.49 6.36
N PHE A 212 -17.75 6.53 7.01
CA PHE A 212 -18.27 6.43 8.38
C PHE A 212 -19.34 5.34 8.53
N LEU A 213 -20.28 5.27 7.58
CA LEU A 213 -21.35 4.28 7.59
C LEU A 213 -20.84 2.83 7.58
N VAL A 214 -19.67 2.59 7.00
CA VAL A 214 -19.07 1.25 6.96
C VAL A 214 -18.20 0.99 8.18
N ILE A 215 -17.31 1.93 8.55
CA ILE A 215 -16.33 1.72 9.62
C ILE A 215 -16.97 1.62 11.00
N ILE A 216 -18.18 2.14 11.20
CA ILE A 216 -18.91 2.03 12.45
C ILE A 216 -19.19 0.56 12.85
N GLY A 217 -19.32 -0.32 11.86
CA GLY A 217 -19.50 -1.77 12.05
C GLY A 217 -18.20 -2.55 12.33
N GLY A 218 -17.03 -1.87 12.33
CA GLY A 218 -15.72 -2.47 12.58
C GLY A 218 -15.29 -3.47 11.51
N ILE A 219 -14.34 -4.37 11.86
CA ILE A 219 -13.67 -5.27 10.90
C ILE A 219 -14.65 -6.19 10.15
N LYS A 220 -15.74 -6.62 10.77
CA LYS A 220 -16.74 -7.47 10.11
C LYS A 220 -17.48 -6.73 9.00
N SER A 221 -17.83 -5.47 9.23
CA SER A 221 -18.45 -4.62 8.21
C SER A 221 -17.46 -4.32 7.08
N ILE A 222 -16.25 -3.93 7.42
CA ILE A 222 -15.17 -3.66 6.45
C ILE A 222 -14.89 -4.91 5.62
N GLY A 223 -14.71 -6.08 6.24
CA GLY A 223 -14.47 -7.35 5.55
C GLY A 223 -15.62 -7.75 4.61
N ASN A 224 -16.88 -7.55 5.02
CA ASN A 224 -18.05 -7.83 4.18
C ASN A 224 -18.15 -6.92 2.95
N VAL A 225 -17.74 -5.66 3.08
CA VAL A 225 -17.66 -4.72 1.94
C VAL A 225 -16.50 -5.09 1.05
N ALA A 226 -15.30 -5.29 1.63
CA ALA A 226 -14.09 -5.62 0.89
C ALA A 226 -14.23 -6.93 0.09
N GLU A 227 -14.79 -7.98 0.68
CA GLU A 227 -14.99 -9.29 0.03
C GLU A 227 -15.85 -9.20 -1.26
N LYS A 228 -16.75 -8.24 -1.34
CA LYS A 228 -17.63 -8.03 -2.50
C LYS A 228 -17.06 -7.01 -3.48
N VAL A 229 -16.62 -5.86 -2.96
CA VAL A 229 -16.22 -4.72 -3.78
C VAL A 229 -14.86 -4.96 -4.42
N VAL A 230 -13.87 -5.48 -3.68
CA VAL A 230 -12.49 -5.59 -4.17
C VAL A 230 -12.35 -6.52 -5.37
N PRO A 231 -12.88 -7.75 -5.36
CA PRO A 231 -12.78 -8.61 -6.55
C PRO A 231 -13.50 -8.03 -7.76
N PHE A 232 -14.64 -7.35 -7.54
CA PHE A 232 -15.40 -6.71 -8.60
C PHE A 232 -14.63 -5.52 -9.20
N MET A 233 -14.14 -4.58 -8.36
CA MET A 233 -13.45 -3.39 -8.82
C MET A 233 -12.14 -3.73 -9.53
N ALA A 234 -11.35 -4.68 -8.94
CA ALA A 234 -10.10 -5.13 -9.54
C ALA A 234 -10.33 -5.85 -10.88
N GLY A 235 -11.32 -6.75 -10.94
CA GLY A 235 -11.68 -7.47 -12.16
C GLY A 235 -12.18 -6.54 -13.24
N ALA A 236 -13.09 -5.62 -12.92
CA ALA A 236 -13.60 -4.62 -13.86
C ALA A 236 -12.47 -3.73 -14.39
N TYR A 237 -11.59 -3.25 -13.50
CA TYR A 237 -10.44 -2.45 -13.89
C TYR A 237 -9.51 -3.19 -14.85
N VAL A 238 -9.13 -4.43 -14.53
CA VAL A 238 -8.25 -5.25 -15.39
C VAL A 238 -8.87 -5.47 -16.77
N VAL A 239 -10.19 -5.74 -16.84
CA VAL A 239 -10.90 -5.91 -18.11
C VAL A 239 -10.88 -4.62 -18.94
N MET A 240 -11.12 -3.47 -18.30
CA MET A 240 -11.13 -2.18 -19.00
C MET A 240 -9.72 -1.75 -19.42
N ALA A 241 -8.72 -1.96 -18.57
CA ALA A 241 -7.33 -1.69 -18.92
C ALA A 241 -6.84 -2.61 -20.05
N PHE A 242 -7.23 -3.89 -20.01
CA PHE A 242 -6.95 -4.82 -21.11
C PHE A 242 -7.60 -4.36 -22.43
N ALA A 243 -8.86 -3.92 -22.38
CA ALA A 243 -9.54 -3.37 -23.55
C ALA A 243 -8.84 -2.11 -24.11
N ALA A 244 -8.35 -1.22 -23.24
CA ALA A 244 -7.59 -0.04 -23.65
C ALA A 244 -6.27 -0.44 -24.34
N ILE A 245 -5.52 -1.38 -23.78
CA ILE A 245 -4.26 -1.89 -24.36
C ILE A 245 -4.49 -2.55 -25.72
N MET A 246 -5.64 -3.23 -25.90
CA MET A 246 -5.97 -3.88 -27.16
C MET A 246 -6.21 -2.90 -28.32
N MET A 247 -6.44 -1.60 -28.04
CA MET A 247 -6.59 -0.58 -29.10
C MET A 247 -5.25 -0.36 -29.84
N ASP A 248 -4.13 -0.43 -29.10
CA ASP A 248 -2.78 -0.21 -29.61
C ASP A 248 -1.87 -1.44 -29.35
N ILE A 249 -2.42 -2.64 -29.59
CA ILE A 249 -1.76 -3.92 -29.28
C ILE A 249 -0.40 -4.10 -30.00
N GLN A 250 -0.22 -3.49 -31.16
CA GLN A 250 1.01 -3.52 -31.93
C GLN A 250 2.20 -2.88 -31.18
N ASP A 251 1.92 -1.95 -30.24
CA ASP A 251 2.96 -1.20 -29.52
C ASP A 251 3.42 -1.89 -28.24
N ILE A 252 2.77 -3.00 -27.85
CA ILE A 252 3.16 -3.80 -26.68
C ILE A 252 4.63 -4.24 -26.72
N PRO A 253 5.17 -4.82 -27.83
CA PRO A 253 6.57 -5.23 -27.86
C PRO A 253 7.54 -4.05 -27.66
N GLU A 254 7.23 -2.89 -28.26
CA GLU A 254 8.02 -1.68 -28.06
C GLU A 254 7.91 -1.16 -26.63
N THR A 255 6.72 -1.17 -26.04
CA THR A 255 6.48 -0.78 -24.66
C THR A 255 7.30 -1.62 -23.69
N PHE A 256 7.34 -2.95 -23.84
CA PHE A 256 8.25 -3.78 -23.06
C PHE A 256 9.72 -3.45 -23.33
N GLY A 257 10.09 -3.19 -24.59
CA GLY A 257 11.42 -2.70 -24.94
C GLY A 257 11.79 -1.42 -24.19
N ARG A 258 10.90 -0.42 -24.14
CA ARG A 258 11.06 0.84 -23.37
C ARG A 258 11.22 0.58 -21.88
N ILE A 259 10.45 -0.35 -21.29
CA ILE A 259 10.54 -0.72 -19.87
C ILE A 259 11.90 -1.34 -19.55
N PHE A 260 12.33 -2.36 -20.30
CA PHE A 260 13.61 -3.03 -20.05
C PHE A 260 14.79 -2.13 -20.35
N HIS A 261 14.77 -1.41 -21.49
CA HIS A 261 15.83 -0.47 -21.83
C HIS A 261 15.94 0.65 -20.79
N GLY A 262 14.79 1.24 -20.38
CA GLY A 262 14.75 2.31 -19.39
C GLY A 262 15.21 1.88 -18.00
N ALA A 263 15.12 0.58 -17.66
CA ALA A 263 15.57 0.08 -16.37
C ALA A 263 17.10 0.00 -16.25
N PHE A 264 17.82 -0.20 -17.37
CA PHE A 264 19.27 -0.46 -17.39
C PHE A 264 20.06 0.55 -18.22
N ASN A 265 19.40 1.25 -19.15
CA ASN A 265 19.99 2.26 -20.02
C ASN A 265 19.11 3.51 -20.11
N PRO A 266 18.76 4.15 -18.98
CA PRO A 266 17.97 5.37 -19.08
C PRO A 266 18.78 6.42 -19.78
N GLN A 267 18.24 6.93 -20.90
CA GLN A 267 18.83 8.10 -21.54
C GLN A 267 18.74 9.25 -20.55
N ALA A 268 19.90 9.75 -20.11
CA ALA A 268 19.93 10.96 -19.32
C ALA A 268 19.27 12.07 -20.15
N ALA A 269 18.10 12.49 -19.75
CA ALA A 269 17.35 13.54 -20.46
C ALA A 269 18.13 14.88 -20.50
N THR A 270 19.20 15.00 -19.70
CA THR A 270 20.10 16.16 -19.71
C THR A 270 21.45 15.76 -19.08
N GLY A 271 22.42 15.29 -19.89
CA GLY A 271 23.85 15.38 -19.60
C GLY A 271 24.43 14.73 -18.34
N GLY A 272 23.67 13.86 -17.62
CA GLY A 272 24.12 13.17 -16.43
C GLY A 272 24.73 11.79 -16.71
N PHE A 273 25.52 11.24 -15.78
CA PHE A 273 26.09 9.90 -15.88
C PHE A 273 24.97 8.83 -15.94
N ALA A 274 25.13 7.83 -16.79
CA ALA A 274 24.17 6.73 -16.98
C ALA A 274 23.79 6.02 -15.67
N GLY A 275 24.69 5.97 -14.68
CA GLY A 275 24.41 5.41 -13.36
C GLY A 275 23.37 6.19 -12.54
N ALA A 276 23.35 7.51 -12.61
CA ALA A 276 22.40 8.35 -11.89
C ALA A 276 20.95 8.09 -12.35
N ALA A 277 20.77 7.89 -13.64
CA ALA A 277 19.45 7.67 -14.22
C ALA A 277 18.88 6.26 -13.88
N ILE A 278 19.71 5.23 -13.76
CA ILE A 278 19.30 3.90 -13.24
C ILE A 278 18.82 4.04 -11.79
N ILE A 279 19.54 4.80 -10.97
CA ILE A 279 19.18 5.03 -9.58
C ILE A 279 17.84 5.77 -9.47
N ILE A 280 17.55 6.72 -10.36
CA ILE A 280 16.26 7.44 -10.38
C ILE A 280 15.11 6.47 -10.69
N ALA A 281 15.24 5.64 -11.73
CA ALA A 281 14.24 4.64 -12.09
C ALA A 281 14.04 3.61 -10.96
N LEU A 282 15.12 3.13 -10.36
CA LEU A 282 15.09 2.22 -9.19
C LEU A 282 14.33 2.85 -8.03
N ARG A 283 14.67 4.09 -7.64
CA ARG A 283 14.02 4.81 -6.54
C ARG A 283 12.53 4.97 -6.78
N ALA A 284 12.16 5.49 -7.95
CA ALA A 284 10.78 5.72 -8.31
C ALA A 284 9.97 4.42 -8.28
N GLY A 285 10.52 3.36 -8.89
CA GLY A 285 9.86 2.05 -8.91
C GLY A 285 9.72 1.43 -7.52
N VAL A 286 10.76 1.49 -6.67
CA VAL A 286 10.72 0.91 -5.33
C VAL A 286 9.81 1.68 -4.39
N ALA A 287 9.90 3.01 -4.38
CA ALA A 287 9.06 3.84 -3.52
C ALA A 287 7.57 3.69 -3.87
N ARG A 288 7.23 3.74 -5.15
CA ARG A 288 5.83 3.59 -5.60
C ARG A 288 5.35 2.14 -5.53
N GLY A 289 6.24 1.16 -5.73
CA GLY A 289 5.95 -0.26 -5.49
C GLY A 289 5.58 -0.53 -4.04
N LEU A 290 6.38 -0.07 -3.07
CA LEU A 290 6.09 -0.20 -1.63
C LEU A 290 4.80 0.55 -1.25
N PHE A 291 4.62 1.75 -1.77
CA PHE A 291 3.41 2.54 -1.53
C PHE A 291 2.15 1.79 -1.96
N SER A 292 2.20 1.09 -3.10
CA SER A 292 1.06 0.35 -3.64
C SER A 292 0.83 -0.96 -2.88
N ASN A 293 1.83 -1.85 -2.82
CA ASN A 293 1.61 -3.22 -2.32
C ASN A 293 1.78 -3.38 -0.80
N GLU A 294 2.25 -2.36 -0.09
CA GLU A 294 2.45 -2.35 1.37
C GLU A 294 3.35 -3.47 1.92
N ALA A 295 4.02 -4.27 1.08
CA ALA A 295 4.81 -5.41 1.52
C ALA A 295 6.06 -4.98 2.31
N GLY A 296 6.21 -5.48 3.52
CA GLY A 296 7.26 -5.06 4.45
C GLY A 296 6.90 -3.79 5.24
N GLN A 297 5.77 -3.15 4.95
CA GLN A 297 5.29 -1.99 5.71
C GLN A 297 4.64 -2.40 7.03
N GLY A 298 4.03 -3.59 7.10
CA GLY A 298 3.41 -4.09 8.32
C GLY A 298 1.93 -3.72 8.49
N SER A 299 1.31 -3.12 7.51
CA SER A 299 -0.12 -2.75 7.50
C SER A 299 -1.00 -3.98 7.28
N THR A 300 -0.77 -4.71 6.19
CA THR A 300 -1.59 -5.85 5.77
C THR A 300 -1.68 -6.98 6.80
N PRO A 301 -0.62 -7.34 7.57
CA PRO A 301 -0.71 -8.37 8.59
C PRO A 301 -1.72 -8.06 9.70
N ILE A 302 -2.11 -6.80 9.90
CA ILE A 302 -3.16 -6.41 10.85
C ILE A 302 -4.52 -6.98 10.40
N ALA A 303 -4.83 -6.96 9.10
CA ALA A 303 -6.03 -7.59 8.55
C ALA A 303 -5.90 -9.11 8.50
N HIS A 304 -4.72 -9.64 8.16
CA HIS A 304 -4.50 -11.08 8.10
C HIS A 304 -4.57 -11.76 9.46
N ALA A 305 -4.24 -11.09 10.56
CA ALA A 305 -4.26 -11.64 11.91
C ALA A 305 -5.64 -12.12 12.36
N VAL A 306 -6.72 -11.53 11.84
CA VAL A 306 -8.10 -11.85 12.25
C VAL A 306 -8.78 -12.88 11.33
N ALA A 307 -8.02 -13.52 10.42
CA ALA A 307 -8.52 -14.55 9.55
C ALA A 307 -8.91 -15.84 10.31
N GLN A 308 -10.02 -16.46 9.92
CA GLN A 308 -10.51 -17.74 10.46
C GLN A 308 -9.66 -18.91 9.94
N THR A 309 -8.42 -18.97 10.38
CA THR A 309 -7.49 -20.06 10.11
C THR A 309 -6.50 -20.21 11.26
N ASP A 310 -6.10 -21.45 11.58
CA ASP A 310 -5.04 -21.75 12.54
C ASP A 310 -3.72 -22.13 11.84
N ASP A 311 -3.67 -22.01 10.50
CA ASP A 311 -2.51 -22.36 9.69
C ASP A 311 -1.80 -21.10 9.18
N PRO A 312 -0.62 -20.77 9.75
CA PRO A 312 0.18 -19.61 9.33
C PRO A 312 0.62 -19.66 7.87
N GLU A 313 0.94 -20.85 7.35
CA GLU A 313 1.37 -21.01 5.96
C GLU A 313 0.25 -20.65 4.98
N THR A 314 -0.98 -21.08 5.28
CA THR A 314 -2.16 -20.76 4.45
C THR A 314 -2.37 -19.25 4.39
N GLN A 315 -2.30 -18.54 5.51
CA GLN A 315 -2.50 -17.09 5.51
C GLN A 315 -1.32 -16.33 4.91
N GLY A 316 -0.09 -16.81 5.09
CA GLY A 316 1.08 -16.29 4.40
C GLY A 316 0.94 -16.39 2.87
N ARG A 317 0.41 -17.51 2.35
CA ARG A 317 0.11 -17.66 0.91
C ARG A 317 -0.98 -16.70 0.42
N MET A 318 -1.98 -16.42 1.24
CA MET A 318 -2.98 -15.38 0.91
C MET A 318 -2.34 -13.99 0.87
N ALA A 319 -1.51 -13.65 1.85
CA ALA A 319 -0.86 -12.34 1.90
C ALA A 319 0.05 -12.08 0.68
N MET A 320 0.86 -13.06 0.26
CA MET A 320 1.71 -12.89 -0.94
C MET A 320 0.90 -12.69 -2.23
N LEU A 321 -0.31 -13.26 -2.31
CA LEU A 321 -1.21 -13.02 -3.46
C LEU A 321 -1.69 -11.58 -3.51
N GLY A 322 -1.89 -10.93 -2.36
CA GLY A 322 -2.23 -9.50 -2.32
C GLY A 322 -1.19 -8.68 -3.06
N THR A 323 0.09 -8.83 -2.71
CA THR A 323 1.22 -8.16 -3.37
C THR A 323 1.30 -8.47 -4.87
N PHE A 324 1.07 -9.73 -5.26
CA PHE A 324 1.08 -10.12 -6.68
C PHE A 324 -0.06 -9.45 -7.46
N ILE A 325 -1.29 -9.55 -6.95
CA ILE A 325 -2.48 -8.97 -7.62
C ILE A 325 -2.35 -7.46 -7.71
N ASP A 326 -1.95 -6.80 -6.63
CA ASP A 326 -1.78 -5.35 -6.58
C ASP A 326 -0.78 -4.86 -7.63
N THR A 327 0.46 -5.32 -7.55
CA THR A 327 1.54 -4.72 -8.33
C THR A 327 1.79 -5.45 -9.66
N VAL A 328 1.87 -6.79 -9.65
CA VAL A 328 2.18 -7.52 -10.90
C VAL A 328 0.97 -7.53 -11.85
N VAL A 329 -0.27 -7.48 -11.31
CA VAL A 329 -1.46 -7.42 -12.18
C VAL A 329 -1.92 -5.97 -12.34
N ILE A 330 -2.43 -5.32 -11.29
CA ILE A 330 -3.13 -4.03 -11.42
C ILE A 330 -2.18 -2.91 -11.84
N CYS A 331 -1.04 -2.72 -11.14
CA CYS A 331 -0.08 -1.67 -11.54
C CYS A 331 0.51 -1.90 -12.93
N THR A 332 0.74 -3.16 -13.33
CA THR A 332 1.20 -3.46 -14.70
C THR A 332 0.16 -3.08 -15.74
N MET A 333 -1.12 -3.38 -15.48
CA MET A 333 -2.19 -2.97 -16.41
C MET A 333 -2.26 -1.45 -16.55
N THR A 334 -2.16 -0.70 -15.45
CA THR A 334 -2.07 0.78 -15.48
C THR A 334 -0.86 1.26 -16.27
N ALA A 335 0.32 0.68 -16.00
CA ALA A 335 1.55 1.05 -16.68
C ALA A 335 1.48 0.80 -18.19
N LEU A 336 0.92 -0.35 -18.59
CA LEU A 336 0.75 -0.65 -20.01
C LEU A 336 -0.22 0.32 -20.69
N VAL A 337 -1.34 0.69 -20.06
CA VAL A 337 -2.25 1.71 -20.62
C VAL A 337 -1.50 3.04 -20.82
N ILE A 338 -0.76 3.50 -19.81
CA ILE A 338 -0.03 4.78 -19.87
C ILE A 338 1.06 4.77 -20.94
N LEU A 339 1.77 3.64 -21.11
CA LEU A 339 2.94 3.55 -21.99
C LEU A 339 2.62 3.11 -23.41
N THR A 340 1.46 2.47 -23.65
CA THR A 340 1.08 1.91 -24.95
C THR A 340 0.09 2.81 -25.68
N VAL A 341 -0.91 3.37 -24.98
CA VAL A 341 -1.98 4.13 -25.62
C VAL A 341 -1.46 5.45 -26.19
N GLU A 342 -1.68 5.62 -27.49
CA GLU A 342 -1.36 6.85 -28.21
C GLU A 342 -2.49 7.87 -28.14
N GLY A 343 -2.14 9.16 -28.22
CA GLY A 343 -3.09 10.25 -28.20
C GLY A 343 -2.46 11.59 -28.58
N ASN A 344 -3.23 12.64 -28.53
CA ASN A 344 -2.77 14.00 -28.82
C ASN A 344 -2.49 14.74 -27.49
N PHE A 345 -1.25 14.68 -27.02
CA PHE A 345 -0.82 15.35 -25.81
C PHE A 345 0.18 16.45 -26.12
N THR A 346 0.50 17.29 -25.14
CA THR A 346 1.48 18.38 -25.31
C THR A 346 2.47 18.39 -24.14
N HIS A 347 3.74 18.67 -24.46
CA HIS A 347 4.80 18.97 -23.51
C HIS A 347 5.51 20.24 -23.93
N ALA A 348 5.54 21.25 -23.06
CA ALA A 348 6.10 22.57 -23.35
C ALA A 348 5.62 23.16 -24.70
N GLY A 349 4.34 22.91 -25.05
CA GLY A 349 3.72 23.37 -26.31
C GLY A 349 4.06 22.53 -27.54
N GLN A 350 4.82 21.45 -27.42
CA GLN A 350 5.11 20.50 -28.49
C GLN A 350 4.18 19.27 -28.39
N ALA A 351 3.75 18.73 -29.53
CA ALA A 351 2.94 17.53 -29.57
C ALA A 351 3.76 16.30 -29.17
N VAL A 352 3.19 15.46 -28.30
CA VAL A 352 3.74 14.16 -27.87
C VAL A 352 2.67 13.09 -27.98
N GLU A 353 3.09 11.84 -28.18
CA GLU A 353 2.20 10.72 -28.51
C GLU A 353 1.58 10.06 -27.29
N HIS A 354 2.25 10.10 -26.15
CA HIS A 354 1.78 9.42 -24.95
C HIS A 354 1.54 10.39 -23.79
N ALA A 355 0.55 10.09 -22.95
CA ALA A 355 0.18 10.92 -21.80
C ALA A 355 1.34 11.09 -20.79
N TRP A 356 2.19 10.08 -20.62
CA TRP A 356 3.35 10.15 -19.71
C TRP A 356 4.47 11.09 -20.15
N GLN A 357 4.49 11.46 -21.43
CA GLN A 357 5.44 12.42 -22.01
C GLN A 357 4.97 13.87 -21.89
N SER A 358 3.73 14.09 -21.47
CA SER A 358 3.09 15.41 -21.39
C SER A 358 3.43 16.17 -20.09
N ASP A 359 2.90 17.39 -19.96
CA ASP A 359 3.00 18.20 -18.72
C ASP A 359 2.04 17.72 -17.62
N LEU A 360 1.28 16.65 -17.84
CA LEU A 360 0.37 16.08 -16.86
C LEU A 360 1.12 15.35 -15.74
N SER A 361 0.51 15.25 -14.58
CA SER A 361 1.08 14.56 -13.42
C SER A 361 0.04 13.73 -12.67
N GLY A 362 0.51 12.75 -11.90
CA GLY A 362 -0.33 11.94 -11.02
C GLY A 362 -1.48 11.23 -11.77
N PHE A 363 -2.69 11.32 -11.21
CA PHE A 363 -3.87 10.65 -11.77
C PHE A 363 -4.27 11.18 -13.17
N ALA A 364 -4.03 12.45 -13.48
CA ALA A 364 -4.36 13.04 -14.76
C ALA A 364 -3.69 12.33 -15.95
N VAL A 365 -2.47 11.79 -15.76
CA VAL A 365 -1.78 10.97 -16.79
C VAL A 365 -2.57 9.71 -17.07
N THR A 366 -3.01 8.98 -16.03
CA THR A 366 -3.79 7.75 -16.19
C THR A 366 -5.15 8.01 -16.81
N SER A 367 -5.87 9.03 -16.32
CA SER A 367 -7.19 9.43 -16.81
C SER A 367 -7.13 9.81 -18.29
N SER A 368 -6.12 10.61 -18.69
CA SER A 368 -5.93 11.04 -20.08
C SER A 368 -5.54 9.90 -21.02
N ALA A 369 -4.73 8.93 -20.56
CA ALA A 369 -4.42 7.74 -21.35
C ALA A 369 -5.69 6.89 -21.61
N PHE A 370 -6.54 6.69 -20.59
CA PHE A 370 -7.83 6.02 -20.77
C PHE A 370 -8.77 6.83 -21.68
N ALA A 371 -8.78 8.17 -21.57
CA ALA A 371 -9.60 9.02 -22.43
C ALA A 371 -9.18 8.91 -23.89
N ALA A 372 -7.88 8.77 -24.18
CA ALA A 372 -7.38 8.54 -25.53
C ALA A 372 -7.80 7.17 -26.07
N ALA A 373 -7.72 6.10 -25.23
CA ALA A 373 -8.18 4.77 -25.63
C ALA A 373 -9.69 4.71 -25.92
N PHE A 374 -10.50 5.43 -25.14
CA PHE A 374 -11.96 5.45 -25.27
C PHE A 374 -12.49 6.88 -25.44
N PRO A 375 -12.34 7.49 -26.63
CA PRO A 375 -12.67 8.91 -26.86
C PRO A 375 -14.17 9.18 -26.95
N PHE A 376 -15.01 8.13 -27.02
CA PHE A 376 -16.46 8.32 -27.00
C PHE A 376 -16.90 8.96 -25.69
N ALA A 377 -17.80 9.93 -25.76
CA ALA A 377 -18.22 10.71 -24.59
C ALA A 377 -19.67 10.43 -24.20
N ILE A 378 -19.95 10.47 -22.91
CA ILE A 378 -21.30 10.56 -22.33
C ILE A 378 -21.47 12.01 -21.84
N GLY A 379 -22.27 12.80 -22.52
CA GLY A 379 -22.29 14.26 -22.31
C GLY A 379 -20.98 14.91 -22.72
N SER A 380 -20.30 15.56 -21.77
CA SER A 380 -18.98 16.20 -21.98
C SER A 380 -17.81 15.33 -21.52
N VAL A 381 -18.05 14.16 -20.91
CA VAL A 381 -17.00 13.34 -20.27
C VAL A 381 -16.68 12.14 -21.16
N PRO A 382 -15.40 11.95 -21.59
CA PRO A 382 -14.97 10.73 -22.28
C PRO A 382 -15.21 9.48 -21.44
N ILE A 383 -15.62 8.38 -22.08
CA ILE A 383 -15.85 7.09 -21.37
C ILE A 383 -14.57 6.64 -20.65
N GLY A 384 -13.39 6.86 -21.26
CA GLY A 384 -12.11 6.52 -20.64
C GLY A 384 -11.87 7.26 -19.33
N THR A 385 -12.12 8.58 -19.30
CA THR A 385 -12.09 9.37 -18.05
C THR A 385 -13.06 8.83 -17.02
N LEU A 386 -14.31 8.55 -17.42
CA LEU A 386 -15.32 7.97 -16.51
C LEU A 386 -14.84 6.66 -15.89
N VAL A 387 -14.26 5.77 -16.69
CA VAL A 387 -13.73 4.48 -16.22
C VAL A 387 -12.59 4.67 -15.21
N ALA A 388 -11.60 5.51 -15.55
CA ALA A 388 -10.45 5.77 -14.68
C ALA A 388 -10.87 6.40 -13.35
N SER A 389 -11.75 7.40 -13.39
CA SER A 389 -12.18 8.10 -12.17
C SER A 389 -13.12 7.26 -11.31
N VAL A 390 -14.00 6.45 -11.89
CA VAL A 390 -14.81 5.49 -11.12
C VAL A 390 -13.93 4.43 -10.46
N ALA A 391 -12.90 3.93 -11.17
CA ALA A 391 -11.93 3.02 -10.59
C ALA A 391 -11.19 3.67 -9.42
N LEU A 392 -10.71 4.91 -9.57
CA LEU A 392 -10.06 5.67 -8.51
C LEU A 392 -10.96 5.82 -7.29
N ILE A 393 -12.21 6.26 -7.48
CA ILE A 393 -13.17 6.46 -6.38
C ILE A 393 -13.39 5.15 -5.61
N LEU A 394 -13.58 4.02 -6.29
CA LEU A 394 -13.79 2.72 -5.65
C LEU A 394 -12.53 2.23 -4.92
N PHE A 395 -11.36 2.36 -5.54
CA PHE A 395 -10.08 1.97 -4.96
C PHE A 395 -9.81 2.78 -3.70
N VAL A 396 -9.90 4.10 -3.78
CA VAL A 396 -9.69 4.99 -2.64
C VAL A 396 -10.70 4.76 -1.53
N PHE A 397 -11.98 4.60 -1.87
CA PHE A 397 -13.02 4.31 -0.87
C PHE A 397 -12.67 3.07 -0.05
N THR A 398 -12.28 1.98 -0.71
CA THR A 398 -11.93 0.74 -0.01
C THR A 398 -10.63 0.87 0.80
N THR A 399 -9.65 1.63 0.32
CA THR A 399 -8.42 1.93 1.06
C THR A 399 -8.70 2.70 2.34
N LEU A 400 -9.55 3.73 2.28
CA LEU A 400 -9.97 4.51 3.46
C LEU A 400 -10.64 3.62 4.53
N LEU A 401 -11.43 2.62 4.13
CA LEU A 401 -12.05 1.67 5.07
C LEU A 401 -10.99 0.87 5.83
N THR A 402 -10.05 0.31 5.12
CA THR A 402 -9.06 -0.62 5.69
C THR A 402 -8.00 0.10 6.54
N TRP A 403 -7.49 1.23 6.07
CA TRP A 403 -6.52 2.02 6.82
C TRP A 403 -7.09 2.61 8.11
N SER A 404 -8.41 2.92 8.15
CA SER A 404 -9.10 3.24 9.40
C SER A 404 -8.94 2.14 10.44
N TYR A 405 -9.09 0.89 10.02
CA TYR A 405 -8.92 -0.27 10.92
C TYR A 405 -7.46 -0.45 11.36
N TYR A 406 -6.48 -0.26 10.47
CA TYR A 406 -5.06 -0.36 10.85
C TYR A 406 -4.70 0.65 11.95
N GLY A 407 -5.09 1.91 11.79
CA GLY A 407 -4.90 2.93 12.81
C GLY A 407 -5.67 2.64 14.10
N GLU A 408 -6.91 2.12 14.01
CA GLU A 408 -7.69 1.71 15.20
C GLU A 408 -6.97 0.61 15.98
N ARG A 409 -6.31 -0.34 15.32
CA ARG A 409 -5.54 -1.39 16.01
C ARG A 409 -4.26 -0.85 16.64
N ALA A 410 -3.57 0.05 15.96
CA ALA A 410 -2.37 0.69 16.50
C ALA A 410 -2.66 1.52 17.76
N ILE A 411 -3.70 2.36 17.72
CA ILE A 411 -4.07 3.18 18.88
C ILE A 411 -4.59 2.34 20.05
N THR A 412 -5.30 1.23 19.77
CA THR A 412 -5.75 0.28 20.80
C THR A 412 -4.55 -0.36 21.48
N PHE A 413 -3.55 -0.80 20.73
CA PHE A 413 -2.34 -1.38 21.29
C PHE A 413 -1.58 -0.41 22.22
N LEU A 414 -1.52 0.87 21.87
CA LEU A 414 -0.93 1.90 22.70
C LEU A 414 -1.77 2.16 23.96
N TYR A 415 -3.10 2.22 23.83
CA TYR A 415 -4.03 2.42 24.94
C TYR A 415 -3.96 1.31 25.99
N ASP A 416 -3.85 0.05 25.59
CA ASP A 416 -3.75 -1.10 26.51
C ASP A 416 -2.53 -1.04 27.45
N ARG A 417 -1.56 -0.17 27.13
CA ARG A 417 -0.34 0.04 27.93
C ARG A 417 -0.42 1.24 28.87
N VAL A 418 -1.51 1.97 28.83
CA VAL A 418 -1.76 3.07 29.76
C VAL A 418 -2.30 2.48 31.07
N PRO A 419 -1.68 2.78 32.24
CA PRO A 419 -2.19 2.34 33.51
C PRO A 419 -3.65 2.78 33.73
N GLY A 420 -4.52 1.84 34.11
CA GLY A 420 -5.96 2.11 34.26
C GLY A 420 -6.78 2.04 33.00
N SER A 421 -6.19 1.58 31.89
CA SER A 421 -6.95 1.29 30.65
C SER A 421 -8.10 0.32 30.96
N ASN A 422 -9.27 0.60 30.39
CA ASN A 422 -10.45 -0.21 30.59
C ASN A 422 -11.32 -0.24 29.34
N ARG A 423 -12.25 -1.20 29.28
CA ARG A 423 -13.10 -1.44 28.13
C ARG A 423 -14.02 -0.28 27.74
N LYS A 424 -14.46 0.53 28.71
CA LYS A 424 -15.28 1.72 28.39
C LYS A 424 -14.45 2.77 27.66
N GLY A 425 -13.20 2.97 28.14
CA GLY A 425 -12.25 3.86 27.48
C GLY A 425 -11.84 3.37 26.09
N GLU A 426 -11.64 2.05 25.90
CA GLU A 426 -11.35 1.47 24.58
C GLU A 426 -12.48 1.75 23.58
N LYS A 427 -13.75 1.56 23.97
CA LYS A 427 -14.90 1.88 23.11
C LYS A 427 -14.98 3.36 22.76
N ALA A 428 -14.74 4.23 23.73
CA ALA A 428 -14.71 5.68 23.50
C ALA A 428 -13.56 6.06 22.57
N LEU A 429 -12.39 5.42 22.73
CA LEU A 429 -11.23 5.61 21.87
C LEU A 429 -11.53 5.22 20.41
N HIS A 430 -12.21 4.08 20.19
CA HIS A 430 -12.60 3.67 18.84
C HIS A 430 -13.57 4.65 18.19
N ILE A 431 -14.55 5.16 18.92
CA ILE A 431 -15.47 6.19 18.41
C ILE A 431 -14.71 7.47 18.10
N GLY A 432 -13.87 7.92 19.02
CA GLY A 432 -13.01 9.10 18.82
C GLY A 432 -12.12 8.99 17.60
N TRP A 433 -11.46 7.82 17.42
CA TRP A 433 -10.63 7.55 16.25
C TRP A 433 -11.42 7.62 14.94
N ARG A 434 -12.61 7.01 14.87
CA ARG A 434 -13.47 7.03 13.68
C ARG A 434 -13.94 8.42 13.34
N VAL A 435 -14.22 9.26 14.33
CA VAL A 435 -14.55 10.67 14.11
C VAL A 435 -13.33 11.44 13.58
N ILE A 436 -12.17 11.30 14.23
CA ILE A 436 -10.91 11.93 13.79
C ILE A 436 -10.58 11.47 12.35
N TRP A 437 -10.79 10.20 12.03
CA TRP A 437 -10.59 9.66 10.69
C TRP A 437 -11.44 10.36 9.63
N CYS A 438 -12.74 10.52 9.89
CA CYS A 438 -13.65 11.20 8.96
C CYS A 438 -13.37 12.69 8.84
N VAL A 439 -12.98 13.35 9.93
CA VAL A 439 -12.49 14.74 9.92
C VAL A 439 -11.21 14.84 9.09
N GLY A 440 -10.30 13.86 9.22
CA GLY A 440 -9.09 13.77 8.41
C GLY A 440 -9.37 13.66 6.91
N ILE A 441 -10.38 12.88 6.50
CA ILE A 441 -10.81 12.76 5.09
C ILE A 441 -11.23 14.13 4.55
N PHE A 442 -12.05 14.86 5.31
CA PHE A 442 -12.52 16.18 4.89
C PHE A 442 -11.37 17.18 4.70
N PHE A 443 -10.43 17.23 5.65
CA PHE A 443 -9.28 18.14 5.54
C PHE A 443 -8.24 17.69 4.53
N GLY A 444 -8.02 16.38 4.38
CA GLY A 444 -7.08 15.81 3.41
C GLY A 444 -7.47 16.09 1.98
N ALA A 445 -8.78 16.12 1.69
CA ALA A 445 -9.34 16.37 0.37
C ALA A 445 -8.88 17.72 -0.23
N SER A 446 -8.68 18.75 0.61
CA SER A 446 -8.37 20.13 0.18
C SER A 446 -6.88 20.48 0.35
N ARG A 447 -5.97 19.53 0.53
CA ARG A 447 -4.53 19.80 0.70
C ARG A 447 -3.78 19.76 -0.63
N PRO A 448 -2.68 20.54 -0.77
CA PRO A 448 -1.81 20.42 -1.93
C PRO A 448 -1.27 19.00 -2.10
N SER A 449 -1.42 18.42 -3.27
CA SER A 449 -1.09 17.02 -3.56
C SER A 449 0.39 16.71 -3.28
N GLU A 450 1.33 17.58 -3.68
CA GLU A 450 2.77 17.36 -3.49
C GLU A 450 3.14 17.22 -2.01
N GLU A 451 2.61 18.08 -1.14
CA GLU A 451 2.87 18.06 0.30
C GLU A 451 2.42 16.73 0.92
N VAL A 452 1.22 16.27 0.58
CA VAL A 452 0.64 15.03 1.12
C VAL A 452 1.42 13.80 0.68
N TRP A 453 1.87 13.76 -0.58
CA TRP A 453 2.66 12.64 -1.10
C TRP A 453 4.04 12.54 -0.43
N ARG A 454 4.73 13.66 -0.22
CA ARG A 454 6.04 13.66 0.45
C ARG A 454 5.94 13.25 1.92
N LEU A 455 4.91 13.73 2.63
CA LEU A 455 4.62 13.27 3.98
C LEU A 455 4.26 11.77 3.99
N GLY A 456 3.55 11.29 2.98
CA GLY A 456 3.24 9.87 2.77
C GLY A 456 4.49 9.01 2.68
N ASP A 457 5.47 9.43 1.89
CA ASP A 457 6.74 8.72 1.74
C ASP A 457 7.49 8.61 3.08
N ILE A 458 7.53 9.67 3.89
CA ILE A 458 8.13 9.66 5.23
C ILE A 458 7.36 8.73 6.17
N SER A 459 6.03 8.83 6.18
CA SER A 459 5.19 8.04 7.09
C SER A 459 5.28 6.54 6.80
N ASN A 460 5.34 6.16 5.51
CA ASN A 460 5.54 4.77 5.10
C ASN A 460 6.88 4.22 5.58
N ALA A 461 7.95 4.99 5.45
CA ALA A 461 9.27 4.58 5.95
C ALA A 461 9.28 4.45 7.48
N ALA A 462 8.65 5.37 8.21
CA ALA A 462 8.55 5.34 9.67
C ALA A 462 7.81 4.09 10.17
N MET A 463 6.82 3.61 9.44
CA MET A 463 6.08 2.38 9.72
C MET A 463 6.87 1.13 9.29
N ALA A 464 7.48 1.15 8.10
CA ALA A 464 8.14 0.00 7.52
C ALA A 464 9.45 -0.38 8.25
N LEU A 465 10.27 0.58 8.66
CA LEU A 465 11.57 0.29 9.28
C LEU A 465 11.49 -0.61 10.51
N PRO A 466 10.65 -0.34 11.53
CA PRO A 466 10.52 -1.24 12.69
C PRO A 466 9.98 -2.61 12.31
N ASN A 467 9.11 -2.69 11.32
CA ASN A 467 8.58 -3.96 10.83
C ASN A 467 9.64 -4.78 10.08
N LEU A 468 10.39 -4.19 9.17
CA LEU A 468 11.48 -4.86 8.46
C LEU A 468 12.54 -5.41 9.41
N LEU A 469 12.88 -4.65 10.46
CA LEU A 469 13.77 -5.14 11.51
C LEU A 469 13.18 -6.36 12.22
N ALA A 470 11.89 -6.34 12.58
CA ALA A 470 11.23 -7.48 13.19
C ALA A 470 11.19 -8.71 12.27
N LEU A 471 10.90 -8.53 10.98
CA LEU A 471 10.91 -9.60 9.99
C LEU A 471 12.31 -10.23 9.85
N ALA A 472 13.36 -9.42 9.83
CA ALA A 472 14.73 -9.92 9.79
C ALA A 472 15.06 -10.77 11.03
N LEU A 473 14.71 -10.30 12.22
CA LEU A 473 14.95 -11.01 13.50
C LEU A 473 14.08 -12.27 13.63
N LEU A 474 12.87 -12.29 13.08
CA LEU A 474 11.96 -13.44 13.11
C LEU A 474 12.08 -14.35 11.87
N SER A 475 13.03 -14.08 10.96
CA SER A 475 13.19 -14.84 9.71
C SER A 475 13.35 -16.35 9.92
N GLY A 476 14.06 -16.79 10.97
CA GLY A 476 14.18 -18.18 11.34
C GLY A 476 12.83 -18.88 11.62
N VAL A 477 11.89 -18.16 12.27
CA VAL A 477 10.52 -18.66 12.50
C VAL A 477 9.78 -18.75 11.17
N VAL A 478 9.87 -17.72 10.32
CA VAL A 478 9.23 -17.69 8.99
C VAL A 478 9.67 -18.89 8.15
N PHE A 479 10.98 -19.22 8.14
CA PHE A 479 11.52 -20.36 7.38
C PHE A 479 11.00 -21.71 7.88
N GLN A 480 10.70 -21.83 9.19
CA GLN A 480 10.09 -23.04 9.76
C GLN A 480 8.60 -23.12 9.43
N LEU A 481 7.87 -22.00 9.48
CA LEU A 481 6.45 -21.95 9.12
C LEU A 481 6.22 -22.35 7.67
N ALA A 482 7.06 -21.90 6.75
CA ALA A 482 7.00 -22.28 5.33
C ALA A 482 7.24 -23.77 5.05
N LYS A 483 7.83 -24.50 5.99
CA LYS A 483 8.02 -25.98 5.94
C LYS A 483 6.84 -26.74 6.54
N GLY A 484 5.73 -26.07 6.87
CA GLY A 484 4.56 -26.69 7.49
C GLY A 484 4.70 -26.97 8.98
N HIS A 485 5.74 -26.44 9.65
CA HIS A 485 5.88 -26.55 11.09
C HIS A 485 4.97 -25.52 11.78
N ARG A 486 3.71 -25.90 12.01
CA ARG A 486 2.69 -25.03 12.63
C ARG A 486 3.10 -24.48 14.00
N LYS A 487 3.96 -25.21 14.74
CA LYS A 487 4.49 -24.84 16.05
C LYS A 487 5.99 -24.55 15.94
N ALA A 488 6.37 -23.55 15.18
CA ALA A 488 7.75 -23.09 15.14
C ALA A 488 8.05 -22.21 16.37
N GLY A 489 9.00 -22.64 17.21
CA GLY A 489 9.41 -21.94 18.43
C GLY A 489 8.71 -22.44 19.70
N LYS A 490 9.11 -21.92 20.87
CA LYS A 490 8.47 -22.22 22.16
C LYS A 490 6.97 -21.95 22.07
N ASP A 491 6.19 -22.89 22.59
CA ASP A 491 4.74 -22.82 22.63
C ASP A 491 4.30 -21.61 23.48
N HIS A 492 4.23 -20.43 22.85
CA HIS A 492 3.52 -19.31 23.39
C HIS A 492 2.04 -19.51 23.01
N THR A 493 1.40 -20.54 23.61
CA THR A 493 -0.05 -20.54 23.74
C THR A 493 -0.44 -19.16 24.20
N ALA A 494 -1.45 -18.58 23.54
CA ALA A 494 -2.01 -17.29 23.90
C ALA A 494 -1.87 -17.06 25.41
N VAL A 495 -1.24 -15.95 25.80
CA VAL A 495 -1.32 -15.48 27.16
C VAL A 495 -2.81 -15.27 27.41
N THR A 496 -3.46 -16.31 27.90
CA THR A 496 -4.72 -16.14 28.60
C THR A 496 -4.37 -15.15 29.70
N ALA A 497 -4.95 -13.94 29.65
CA ALA A 497 -4.95 -13.07 30.77
C ALA A 497 -5.40 -13.95 31.94
N GLU A 498 -4.50 -14.20 32.89
CA GLU A 498 -4.85 -14.80 34.14
C GLU A 498 -6.01 -13.97 34.68
N GLU A 499 -7.11 -14.64 35.02
CA GLU A 499 -8.18 -14.02 35.75
C GLU A 499 -7.54 -13.32 36.94
N PRO A 500 -7.82 -12.05 37.18
CA PRO A 500 -7.36 -11.43 38.43
C PRO A 500 -7.98 -12.24 39.54
N ASP A 501 -7.12 -12.89 40.35
CA ASP A 501 -7.52 -13.51 41.61
C ASP A 501 -8.42 -12.55 42.38
N GLU A 502 -9.61 -13.03 42.70
CA GLU A 502 -10.50 -12.37 43.66
C GLU A 502 -9.75 -12.13 44.97
N TYR A 503 -9.45 -10.87 45.25
CA TYR A 503 -9.29 -10.35 46.59
C TYR A 503 -9.94 -8.97 46.67
#